data_b7da0fd5cabb91d86f21d69c273d5e1e
#
_entry.id   b7da0fd5cabb91d86f21d69c273d5e1e
#
_cell.length_a   1.000
_cell.length_b   1.000
_cell.length_c   1.000
_cell.angle_alpha   90.00
_cell.angle_beta   90.00
_cell.angle_gamma   90.00
#
_symmetry.space_group_name_H-M   'P 1'
#
loop_
_entity.id
_entity.type
_entity.pdbx_description
1 polymer ?
#
loop_
_entity_poly.entity_id
_entity_poly.type
_entity_poly.pdbx_seq_one_letter_code
_entity_poly.pdbx_strand_id
1 'polypeptide(L)'
;MGFKLPQEDLKGMMTTFAATPAKGEYSCNYLPDIVYACHEGRSLTLQIIKPEYDGRKYPCILYVKGSSWQKQKLYKNIPKLCQLAQKGFVVAQIEYREGNYANMVEDTKTAIRFMKKEADKYGVDKSKIGLFGDSSGGHIALMSVIEKDNYNGVLYPEEDSSVAAVADFYGVTDLIS
;
A
#
# COMPACT_ATOMS: atom_id res chain seq x y z
N MET A 1 -1.14 -42.06 -1.54
CA MET A 1 -1.73 -41.79 -2.88
C MET A 1 -1.97 -40.29 -2.97
N GLY A 2 -1.12 -39.57 -3.67
CA GLY A 2 -1.28 -38.11 -3.86
C GLY A 2 -2.27 -37.84 -4.98
N PHE A 3 -3.34 -37.17 -4.66
CA PHE A 3 -4.34 -36.73 -5.64
C PHE A 3 -3.72 -35.57 -6.45
N LYS A 4 -3.37 -35.80 -7.70
CA LYS A 4 -2.98 -34.76 -8.65
C LYS A 4 -4.20 -34.39 -9.48
N LEU A 5 -4.71 -33.17 -9.29
CA LEU A 5 -5.71 -32.63 -10.23
C LEU A 5 -5.03 -32.37 -11.59
N PRO A 6 -5.67 -32.72 -12.71
CA PRO A 6 -5.19 -32.38 -14.03
C PRO A 6 -5.09 -30.86 -14.19
N GLN A 7 -4.01 -30.38 -14.82
CA GLN A 7 -3.76 -28.93 -14.99
C GLN A 7 -4.85 -28.21 -15.80
N GLU A 8 -5.57 -28.91 -16.65
CA GLU A 8 -6.68 -28.37 -17.44
C GLU A 8 -7.90 -28.01 -16.58
N ASP A 9 -8.17 -28.81 -15.52
CA ASP A 9 -9.26 -28.53 -14.59
C ASP A 9 -9.00 -27.29 -13.72
N LEU A 10 -7.73 -26.99 -13.43
CA LEU A 10 -7.36 -25.77 -12.68
C LEU A 10 -7.60 -24.49 -13.47
N LYS A 11 -7.42 -24.51 -14.80
CA LYS A 11 -7.72 -23.34 -15.66
C LYS A 11 -9.23 -23.05 -15.71
N GLY A 12 -10.07 -24.09 -15.81
CA GLY A 12 -11.52 -23.96 -15.73
C GLY A 12 -11.99 -23.47 -14.35
N MET A 13 -11.42 -23.98 -13.27
CA MET A 13 -11.74 -23.56 -11.90
C MET A 13 -11.34 -22.11 -11.63
N MET A 14 -10.17 -21.63 -12.09
CA MET A 14 -9.73 -20.25 -11.90
C MET A 14 -10.62 -19.23 -12.61
N THR A 15 -11.28 -19.60 -13.71
CA THR A 15 -12.24 -18.73 -14.40
C THR A 15 -13.63 -18.74 -13.74
N THR A 16 -13.95 -19.78 -12.96
CA THR A 16 -15.28 -19.95 -12.33
C THR A 16 -15.34 -19.31 -10.92
N PHE A 17 -14.21 -19.03 -10.29
CA PHE A 17 -14.14 -18.42 -8.96
C PHE A 17 -13.92 -16.89 -8.96
N ALA A 18 -14.09 -16.21 -10.09
CA ALA A 18 -14.27 -14.77 -10.09
C ALA A 18 -15.61 -14.48 -9.39
N ALA A 19 -15.56 -14.23 -8.08
CA ALA A 19 -16.75 -13.81 -7.36
C ALA A 19 -17.31 -12.57 -8.04
N THR A 20 -18.51 -12.65 -8.56
CA THR A 20 -19.19 -11.48 -9.13
C THR A 20 -19.31 -10.44 -8.03
N PRO A 21 -18.72 -9.24 -8.17
CA PRO A 21 -18.81 -8.22 -7.14
C PRO A 21 -20.27 -7.85 -6.90
N ALA A 22 -20.60 -7.47 -5.67
CA ALA A 22 -21.93 -6.95 -5.36
C ALA A 22 -22.21 -5.72 -6.23
N LYS A 23 -23.49 -5.43 -6.47
CA LYS A 23 -23.88 -4.28 -7.30
C LYS A 23 -23.25 -2.98 -6.76
N GLY A 24 -22.44 -2.31 -7.58
CA GLY A 24 -21.71 -1.10 -7.21
C GLY A 24 -20.33 -1.35 -6.59
N GLU A 25 -19.86 -2.58 -6.56
CA GLU A 25 -18.50 -2.93 -6.16
C GLU A 25 -17.64 -3.33 -7.38
N TYR A 26 -16.32 -3.21 -7.22
CA TYR A 26 -15.36 -3.52 -8.27
C TYR A 26 -14.77 -4.92 -8.09
N SER A 27 -14.54 -5.65 -9.18
CA SER A 27 -13.56 -6.73 -9.21
C SER A 27 -12.18 -6.16 -8.96
N CYS A 28 -11.32 -6.89 -8.24
CA CYS A 28 -10.02 -6.39 -7.83
C CYS A 28 -8.91 -7.36 -8.16
N ASN A 29 -7.76 -6.79 -8.52
CA ASN A 29 -6.49 -7.51 -8.67
C ASN A 29 -5.61 -7.28 -7.46
N TYR A 30 -4.91 -8.34 -7.01
CA TYR A 30 -3.87 -8.26 -6.00
C TYR A 30 -2.50 -8.47 -6.64
N LEU A 31 -1.59 -7.53 -6.40
CA LEU A 31 -0.22 -7.52 -6.89
C LEU A 31 0.72 -7.59 -5.67
N PRO A 32 1.26 -8.78 -5.34
CA PRO A 32 2.16 -8.93 -4.20
C PRO A 32 3.56 -8.43 -4.50
N ASP A 33 4.25 -8.04 -3.44
CA ASP A 33 5.71 -7.86 -3.36
C ASP A 33 6.31 -6.94 -4.44
N ILE A 34 5.60 -5.87 -4.76
CA ILE A 34 6.09 -4.85 -5.71
C ILE A 34 7.22 -4.07 -5.05
N VAL A 35 8.44 -4.22 -5.53
CA VAL A 35 9.61 -3.50 -5.02
C VAL A 35 9.49 -2.02 -5.37
N TYR A 36 9.57 -1.14 -4.36
CA TYR A 36 9.53 0.31 -4.52
C TYR A 36 10.84 1.01 -4.09
N ALA A 37 11.64 0.37 -3.28
CA ALA A 37 12.95 0.87 -2.85
C ALA A 37 13.92 -0.28 -2.59
N CYS A 38 15.21 0.03 -2.62
CA CYS A 38 16.27 -0.89 -2.22
C CYS A 38 17.32 -0.11 -1.42
N HIS A 39 17.60 -0.53 -0.20
CA HIS A 39 18.60 0.06 0.68
C HIS A 39 19.61 -1.00 1.10
N GLU A 40 20.90 -0.81 0.76
CA GLU A 40 21.98 -1.73 1.15
C GLU A 40 21.69 -3.20 0.82
N GLY A 41 21.07 -3.45 -0.34
CA GLY A 41 20.73 -4.79 -0.81
C GLY A 41 19.41 -5.35 -0.23
N ARG A 42 18.75 -4.65 0.69
CA ARG A 42 17.40 -4.98 1.17
C ARG A 42 16.34 -4.29 0.32
N SER A 43 15.50 -5.05 -0.35
CA SER A 43 14.32 -4.55 -1.05
C SER A 43 13.18 -4.28 -0.07
N LEU A 44 12.49 -3.16 -0.26
CA LEU A 44 11.23 -2.83 0.40
C LEU A 44 10.08 -2.97 -0.60
N THR A 45 8.98 -3.55 -0.15
CA THR A 45 7.88 -3.95 -1.03
C THR A 45 6.56 -3.27 -0.70
N LEU A 46 5.67 -3.26 -1.69
CA LEU A 46 4.27 -2.88 -1.55
C LEU A 46 3.39 -4.09 -1.83
N GLN A 47 2.26 -4.16 -1.13
CA GLN A 47 1.15 -5.04 -1.46
C GLN A 47 0.07 -4.18 -2.10
N ILE A 48 -0.13 -4.28 -3.41
CA ILE A 48 -1.07 -3.43 -4.14
C ILE A 48 -2.35 -4.22 -4.43
N ILE A 49 -3.50 -3.67 -4.01
CA ILE A 49 -4.82 -4.16 -4.37
C ILE A 49 -5.52 -3.04 -5.12
N LYS A 50 -6.02 -3.33 -6.30
CA LYS A 50 -6.62 -2.30 -7.14
C LYS A 50 -7.86 -2.82 -7.86
N PRO A 51 -8.82 -1.93 -8.19
CA PRO A 51 -9.89 -2.29 -9.09
C PRO A 51 -9.34 -2.84 -10.41
N GLU A 52 -10.07 -3.76 -11.01
CA GLU A 52 -9.76 -4.22 -12.35
C GLU A 52 -9.78 -3.03 -13.32
N TYR A 53 -8.86 -3.05 -14.29
CA TYR A 53 -8.69 -1.91 -15.18
C TYR A 53 -9.91 -1.71 -16.07
N ASP A 54 -10.49 -0.53 -16.01
CA ASP A 54 -11.65 -0.08 -16.80
C ASP A 54 -11.42 1.26 -17.52
N GLY A 55 -10.15 1.67 -17.63
CA GLY A 55 -9.77 2.96 -18.25
C GLY A 55 -9.82 4.16 -17.30
N ARG A 56 -10.31 4.00 -16.08
CA ARG A 56 -10.41 5.08 -15.10
C ARG A 56 -9.19 5.14 -14.18
N LYS A 57 -9.01 6.30 -13.55
CA LYS A 57 -8.07 6.48 -12.43
C LYS A 57 -8.85 6.56 -11.14
N TYR A 58 -8.29 5.94 -10.11
CA TYR A 58 -8.89 5.80 -8.79
C TYR A 58 -8.09 6.54 -7.73
N PRO A 59 -8.73 7.04 -6.67
CA PRO A 59 -8.02 7.52 -5.50
C PRO A 59 -7.19 6.39 -4.91
N CYS A 60 -6.04 6.74 -4.33
CA CYS A 60 -5.11 5.79 -3.74
C CYS A 60 -5.01 5.97 -2.24
N ILE A 61 -5.01 4.86 -1.51
CA ILE A 61 -4.74 4.81 -0.07
C ILE A 61 -3.42 4.06 0.13
N LEU A 62 -2.39 4.76 0.61
CA LEU A 62 -1.20 4.11 1.13
C LEU A 62 -1.43 3.76 2.60
N TYR A 63 -1.40 2.47 2.90
CA TYR A 63 -1.58 1.96 4.24
C TYR A 63 -0.23 1.70 4.91
N VAL A 64 0.04 2.46 5.97
CA VAL A 64 1.20 2.32 6.85
C VAL A 64 0.81 1.44 8.02
N LYS A 65 1.20 0.17 7.96
CA LYS A 65 0.77 -0.82 8.94
C LYS A 65 1.49 -0.65 10.27
N GLY A 66 0.73 -0.63 11.37
CA GLY A 66 1.25 -0.71 12.73
C GLY A 66 1.95 -2.04 13.03
N SER A 67 3.10 -1.97 13.68
CA SER A 67 3.94 -3.12 14.03
C SER A 67 4.79 -2.87 15.28
N SER A 68 4.44 -1.87 16.10
CA SER A 68 5.29 -1.38 17.20
C SER A 68 6.69 -0.98 16.70
N TRP A 69 6.74 -0.32 15.52
CA TRP A 69 7.97 0.10 14.81
C TRP A 69 8.93 -1.06 14.47
N GLN A 70 8.42 -2.30 14.49
CA GLN A 70 9.15 -3.51 14.14
C GLN A 70 8.77 -3.98 12.72
N LYS A 71 9.34 -5.11 12.28
CA LYS A 71 9.04 -5.72 10.99
C LYS A 71 7.54 -5.97 10.81
N GLN A 72 6.99 -5.53 9.69
CA GLN A 72 5.57 -5.63 9.38
C GLN A 72 5.21 -7.02 8.85
N LYS A 73 4.01 -7.51 9.23
CA LYS A 73 3.40 -8.72 8.65
C LYS A 73 2.46 -8.30 7.52
N LEU A 74 3.01 -8.10 6.32
CA LEU A 74 2.32 -7.46 5.19
C LEU A 74 1.07 -8.21 4.71
N TYR A 75 1.06 -9.53 4.79
CA TYR A 75 -0.07 -10.32 4.26
C TYR A 75 -1.28 -10.39 5.21
N LYS A 76 -1.12 -10.00 6.48
CA LYS A 76 -2.15 -10.22 7.50
C LYS A 76 -3.46 -9.46 7.23
N ASN A 77 -3.40 -8.26 6.68
CA ASN A 77 -4.55 -7.36 6.52
C ASN A 77 -5.15 -7.38 5.10
N ILE A 78 -4.59 -8.14 4.17
CA ILE A 78 -5.02 -8.17 2.77
C ILE A 78 -6.54 -8.37 2.61
N PRO A 79 -7.22 -9.31 3.32
CA PRO A 79 -8.67 -9.48 3.17
C PRO A 79 -9.50 -8.23 3.52
N LYS A 80 -9.06 -7.45 4.51
CA LYS A 80 -9.72 -6.19 4.89
C LYS A 80 -9.44 -5.07 3.86
N LEU A 81 -8.22 -5.02 3.35
CA LEU A 81 -7.82 -4.03 2.36
C LEU A 81 -8.52 -4.26 1.01
N CYS A 82 -8.84 -5.52 0.67
CA CYS A 82 -9.66 -5.84 -0.50
C CYS A 82 -11.02 -5.14 -0.47
N GLN A 83 -11.64 -4.97 0.70
CA GLN A 83 -12.93 -4.28 0.83
C GLN A 83 -12.84 -2.80 0.42
N LEU A 84 -11.70 -2.13 0.66
CA LEU A 84 -11.47 -0.77 0.20
C LEU A 84 -11.30 -0.73 -1.32
N ALA A 85 -10.56 -1.68 -1.88
CA ALA A 85 -10.37 -1.77 -3.32
C ALA A 85 -11.70 -2.04 -4.05
N GLN A 86 -12.58 -2.88 -3.50
CA GLN A 86 -13.92 -3.10 -4.01
C GLN A 86 -14.81 -1.84 -4.00
N LYS A 87 -14.49 -0.85 -3.15
CA LYS A 87 -15.15 0.46 -3.14
C LYS A 87 -14.53 1.47 -4.10
N GLY A 88 -13.59 1.08 -4.93
CA GLY A 88 -12.99 1.93 -5.95
C GLY A 88 -11.75 2.68 -5.48
N PHE A 89 -10.95 2.12 -4.58
CA PHE A 89 -9.64 2.64 -4.22
C PHE A 89 -8.53 1.73 -4.75
N VAL A 90 -7.42 2.31 -5.17
CA VAL A 90 -6.15 1.59 -5.19
C VAL A 90 -5.60 1.60 -3.78
N VAL A 91 -5.28 0.45 -3.23
CA VAL A 91 -4.72 0.32 -1.87
C VAL A 91 -3.32 -0.23 -1.96
N ALA A 92 -2.35 0.49 -1.41
CA ALA A 92 -0.95 0.08 -1.35
C ALA A 92 -0.50 -0.03 0.10
N GLN A 93 -0.39 -1.25 0.62
CA GLN A 93 0.20 -1.47 1.95
C GLN A 93 1.71 -1.49 1.81
N ILE A 94 2.40 -0.61 2.54
CA ILE A 94 3.85 -0.42 2.44
C ILE A 94 4.62 -1.25 3.47
N GLU A 95 5.78 -1.78 3.07
CA GLU A 95 6.86 -2.16 3.97
C GLU A 95 7.72 -0.93 4.25
N TYR A 96 8.27 -0.80 5.45
CA TYR A 96 9.24 0.22 5.81
C TYR A 96 10.35 -0.37 6.68
N ARG A 97 11.53 0.23 6.67
CA ARG A 97 12.66 -0.19 7.52
C ARG A 97 12.31 0.04 8.98
N GLU A 98 12.52 -0.98 9.78
CA GLU A 98 12.30 -0.94 11.24
C GLU A 98 13.48 -0.30 11.98
N GLY A 99 13.26 0.07 13.25
CA GLY A 99 14.30 0.44 14.23
C GLY A 99 14.82 1.87 14.15
N ASN A 100 14.55 2.62 13.08
CA ASN A 100 14.98 4.01 12.95
C ASN A 100 13.83 4.88 12.42
N TYR A 101 13.44 5.87 13.20
CA TYR A 101 12.36 6.80 12.88
C TYR A 101 12.56 7.51 11.53
N ALA A 102 13.75 8.07 11.29
CA ALA A 102 14.05 8.80 10.05
C ALA A 102 13.85 7.90 8.82
N ASN A 103 14.30 6.64 8.89
CA ASN A 103 14.13 5.67 7.82
C ASN A 103 12.66 5.34 7.55
N MET A 104 11.85 5.22 8.61
CA MET A 104 10.41 4.91 8.47
C MET A 104 9.66 6.03 7.74
N VAL A 105 9.97 7.29 8.10
CA VAL A 105 9.38 8.48 7.44
C VAL A 105 9.87 8.58 6.00
N GLU A 106 11.17 8.40 5.76
CA GLU A 106 11.76 8.41 4.41
C GLU A 106 11.12 7.36 3.51
N ASP A 107 10.99 6.11 4.00
CA ASP A 107 10.40 5.01 3.25
C ASP A 107 8.94 5.27 2.90
N THR A 108 8.17 5.83 3.85
CA THR A 108 6.78 6.22 3.61
C THR A 108 6.68 7.29 2.52
N LYS A 109 7.50 8.34 2.59
CA LYS A 109 7.56 9.39 1.57
C LYS A 109 8.02 8.84 0.21
N THR A 110 8.97 7.92 0.22
CA THR A 110 9.44 7.25 -1.00
C THR A 110 8.33 6.40 -1.64
N ALA A 111 7.53 5.70 -0.83
CA ALA A 111 6.38 4.95 -1.32
C ALA A 111 5.31 5.86 -1.94
N ILE A 112 5.06 7.05 -1.37
CA ILE A 112 4.15 8.06 -1.96
C ILE A 112 4.66 8.45 -3.35
N ARG A 113 5.93 8.83 -3.46
CA ARG A 113 6.53 9.23 -4.75
C ARG A 113 6.51 8.09 -5.77
N PHE A 114 6.80 6.86 -5.34
CA PHE A 114 6.69 5.68 -6.21
C PHE A 114 5.28 5.52 -6.77
N MET A 115 4.24 5.63 -5.93
CA MET A 115 2.85 5.51 -6.37
C MET A 115 2.44 6.65 -7.31
N LYS A 116 3.01 7.85 -7.15
CA LYS A 116 2.82 8.95 -8.11
C LYS A 116 3.51 8.68 -9.43
N LYS A 117 4.77 8.24 -9.41
CA LYS A 117 5.55 7.89 -10.59
C LYS A 117 4.87 6.80 -11.41
N GLU A 118 4.44 5.74 -10.77
CA GLU A 118 3.82 4.57 -11.40
C GLU A 118 2.27 4.69 -11.51
N ALA A 119 1.73 5.90 -11.36
CA ALA A 119 0.29 6.13 -11.27
C ALA A 119 -0.50 5.60 -12.47
N ASP A 120 0.03 5.74 -13.69
CA ASP A 120 -0.61 5.24 -14.90
C ASP A 120 -0.68 3.71 -14.91
N LYS A 121 0.39 3.05 -14.50
CA LYS A 121 0.48 1.59 -14.40
C LYS A 121 -0.53 0.98 -13.43
N TYR A 122 -0.76 1.65 -12.31
CA TYR A 122 -1.65 1.14 -11.27
C TYR A 122 -3.05 1.76 -11.30
N GLY A 123 -3.32 2.69 -12.22
CA GLY A 123 -4.61 3.36 -12.34
C GLY A 123 -4.87 4.36 -11.21
N VAL A 124 -3.83 5.05 -10.72
CA VAL A 124 -3.90 6.01 -9.62
C VAL A 124 -4.17 7.43 -10.12
N ASP A 125 -5.09 8.13 -9.46
CA ASP A 125 -5.22 9.59 -9.55
C ASP A 125 -4.21 10.24 -8.60
N LYS A 126 -3.12 10.80 -9.15
CA LYS A 126 -2.03 11.43 -8.37
C LYS A 126 -2.53 12.53 -7.42
N SER A 127 -3.62 13.20 -7.75
CA SER A 127 -4.19 14.28 -6.94
C SER A 127 -4.99 13.78 -5.73
N LYS A 128 -5.28 12.48 -5.69
CA LYS A 128 -6.13 11.83 -4.68
C LYS A 128 -5.42 10.69 -3.97
N ILE A 129 -4.21 10.96 -3.50
CA ILE A 129 -3.45 10.01 -2.69
C ILE A 129 -3.61 10.39 -1.22
N GLY A 130 -4.03 9.45 -0.39
CA GLY A 130 -4.13 9.59 1.05
C GLY A 130 -3.25 8.58 1.79
N LEU A 131 -2.82 8.94 2.99
CA LEU A 131 -2.19 8.03 3.94
C LEU A 131 -3.23 7.52 4.93
N PHE A 132 -3.11 6.27 5.30
CA PHE A 132 -3.86 5.64 6.37
C PHE A 132 -2.90 4.82 7.23
N GLY A 133 -2.89 5.03 8.53
CA GLY A 133 -2.02 4.27 9.43
C GLY A 133 -2.73 3.87 10.73
N ASP A 134 -2.34 2.75 11.29
CA ASP A 134 -2.80 2.26 12.58
C ASP A 134 -1.65 2.16 13.58
N SER A 135 -1.87 2.46 14.86
CA SER A 135 -0.89 2.33 15.94
C SER A 135 0.44 3.04 15.58
N SER A 136 1.60 2.38 15.65
CA SER A 136 2.88 2.93 15.20
C SER A 136 2.88 3.37 13.74
N GLY A 137 2.07 2.75 12.88
CA GLY A 137 1.87 3.17 11.49
C GLY A 137 1.10 4.49 11.37
N GLY A 138 0.15 4.74 12.26
CA GLY A 138 -0.54 6.03 12.39
C GLY A 138 0.43 7.15 12.74
N HIS A 139 1.28 6.93 13.74
CA HIS A 139 2.37 7.85 14.08
C HIS A 139 3.27 8.15 12.87
N ILE A 140 3.76 7.12 12.15
CA ILE A 140 4.62 7.31 10.99
C ILE A 140 3.89 8.07 9.88
N ALA A 141 2.62 7.76 9.62
CA ALA A 141 1.81 8.44 8.61
C ALA A 141 1.67 9.94 8.92
N LEU A 142 1.35 10.31 10.17
CA LEU A 142 1.29 11.70 10.62
C LEU A 142 2.64 12.40 10.47
N MET A 143 3.70 11.78 10.94
CA MET A 143 5.05 12.36 10.90
C MET A 143 5.55 12.53 9.46
N SER A 144 5.16 11.67 8.53
CA SER A 144 5.51 11.83 7.11
C SER A 144 4.94 13.10 6.46
N VAL A 145 3.90 13.69 7.06
CA VAL A 145 3.31 14.97 6.62
C VAL A 145 3.81 16.15 7.43
N ILE A 146 4.00 15.97 8.75
CA ILE A 146 4.50 17.03 9.64
C ILE A 146 5.96 17.35 9.31
N GLU A 147 6.80 16.34 9.11
CA GLU A 147 8.22 16.46 8.75
C GLU A 147 8.40 16.80 7.26
N LYS A 148 7.67 17.80 6.77
CA LYS A 148 7.55 18.13 5.36
C LYS A 148 8.89 18.28 4.64
N ASP A 149 9.86 18.92 5.26
CA ASP A 149 11.15 19.26 4.68
C ASP A 149 12.28 18.29 5.08
N ASN A 150 12.02 17.38 6.03
CA ASN A 150 12.99 16.42 6.55
C ASN A 150 12.72 15.00 6.00
N TYR A 151 13.74 14.16 6.01
CA TYR A 151 13.63 12.72 5.67
C TYR A 151 13.01 12.44 4.30
N ASN A 152 13.34 13.25 3.29
CA ASN A 152 12.76 13.09 1.95
C ASN A 152 13.39 11.95 1.14
N GLY A 153 14.65 11.58 1.47
CA GLY A 153 15.39 10.59 0.67
C GLY A 153 15.69 11.10 -0.75
N VAL A 154 16.25 10.24 -1.57
CA VAL A 154 16.75 10.59 -2.92
C VAL A 154 16.01 9.87 -4.07
N LEU A 155 15.16 8.89 -3.76
CA LEU A 155 14.45 8.14 -4.79
C LEU A 155 13.24 8.92 -5.32
N TYR A 156 13.02 8.85 -6.63
CA TYR A 156 11.92 9.50 -7.36
C TYR A 156 11.86 11.02 -7.14
N PRO A 157 12.97 11.74 -7.40
CA PRO A 157 13.05 13.18 -7.10
C PRO A 157 12.14 14.04 -7.97
N GLU A 158 11.63 13.49 -9.08
CA GLU A 158 10.67 14.14 -9.97
C GLU A 158 9.25 14.26 -9.40
N GLU A 159 8.95 13.49 -8.33
CA GLU A 159 7.64 13.50 -7.67
C GLU A 159 7.76 14.07 -6.25
N ASP A 160 6.76 14.81 -5.81
CA ASP A 160 6.65 15.24 -4.42
C ASP A 160 5.99 14.17 -3.54
N SER A 161 6.16 14.27 -2.22
CA SER A 161 5.55 13.36 -1.24
C SER A 161 4.29 13.93 -0.58
N SER A 162 3.67 14.96 -1.16
CA SER A 162 2.41 15.51 -0.64
C SER A 162 1.26 14.51 -0.80
N VAL A 163 0.30 14.58 0.11
CA VAL A 163 -0.92 13.77 0.08
C VAL A 163 -2.14 14.63 0.31
N ALA A 164 -3.28 14.19 -0.19
CA ALA A 164 -4.56 14.90 -0.08
C ALA A 164 -5.18 14.77 1.32
N ALA A 165 -4.91 13.68 2.02
CA ALA A 165 -5.46 13.41 3.35
C ALA A 165 -4.58 12.44 4.13
N VAL A 166 -4.69 12.50 5.46
CA VAL A 166 -4.13 11.51 6.39
C VAL A 166 -5.22 11.04 7.34
N ALA A 167 -5.33 9.73 7.51
CA ALA A 167 -6.18 9.13 8.52
C ALA A 167 -5.31 8.36 9.52
N ASP A 168 -5.33 8.81 10.75
CA ASP A 168 -4.64 8.16 11.86
C ASP A 168 -5.64 7.38 12.71
N PHE A 169 -5.37 6.09 12.88
CA PHE A 169 -6.12 5.21 13.76
C PHE A 169 -5.27 4.86 14.99
N TYR A 170 -5.61 5.48 16.11
CA TYR A 170 -4.95 5.27 17.41
C TYR A 170 -3.40 5.30 17.34
N GLY A 171 -2.86 6.20 16.51
CA GLY A 171 -1.42 6.43 16.46
C GLY A 171 -0.90 6.98 17.79
N VAL A 172 0.33 6.62 18.12
CA VAL A 172 0.98 7.11 19.32
C VAL A 172 1.43 8.55 19.06
N THR A 173 0.85 9.51 19.76
CA THR A 173 1.13 10.94 19.61
C THR A 173 2.05 11.50 20.70
N ASP A 174 2.22 10.76 21.79
CA ASP A 174 3.15 11.08 22.88
C ASP A 174 4.02 9.86 23.21
N LEU A 175 5.33 10.01 23.03
CA LEU A 175 6.34 8.98 23.28
C LEU A 175 7.14 9.22 24.58
N ILE A 176 6.82 10.29 25.34
CA ILE A 176 7.62 10.76 26.45
C ILE A 176 6.91 10.56 27.80
N SER A 177 5.61 10.38 27.80
CA SER A 177 4.79 10.17 29.02
C SER A 177 4.80 8.75 29.53
#